data_bbe7df770024172407e3205a9e112df7
#
_entry.id   bbe7df770024172407e3205a9e112df7
#
_cell.length_a   1.000
_cell.length_b   1.000
_cell.length_c   1.000
_cell.angle_alpha   90.00
_cell.angle_beta   90.00
_cell.angle_gamma   90.00
#
_symmetry.space_group_name_H-M   'P 1'
#
loop_
_entity.id
_entity.type
_entity.pdbx_description
1 polymer ?
#
loop_
_entity_poly.entity_id
_entity_poly.type
_entity_poly.pdbx_seq_one_letter_code
_entity_poly.pdbx_strand_id
1 'polypeptide(L)'
;KSNFYLNLSNYLNPKFYFNLTHLIENYLENENYNIAKSLLNKFDKKDLVYYWYKLKKIAHIISKEQNLQQSLNYIEKKFNNYSDPSLKMLFDMGNIYKRNNEFKKSIKLYSLVLKKLDKSSDSYAEILYRRGGSYERVGDYLNSDKDLIKSLSMKPDDPYVMNYLAYGWLERNYKIDEAVAMLNKAYQKKKNDPYIIDSV
;
A
#
# COMPACT_ATOMS: atom_id res chain seq x y z
N LYS A 1 4.20 -5.37 28.95
CA LYS A 1 5.46 -4.61 29.25
C LYS A 1 5.73 -3.50 28.22
N SER A 2 5.53 -3.71 26.93
CA SER A 2 5.80 -2.71 25.87
C SER A 2 5.03 -1.39 26.08
N ASN A 3 3.73 -1.44 26.35
CA ASN A 3 2.91 -0.23 26.54
C ASN A 3 3.32 0.62 27.75
N PHE A 4 3.89 0.03 28.81
CA PHE A 4 4.36 0.79 29.95
C PHE A 4 5.49 1.74 29.55
N TYR A 5 6.51 1.25 28.85
CA TYR A 5 7.64 2.07 28.41
C TYR A 5 7.26 3.12 27.37
N LEU A 6 6.33 2.78 26.47
CA LEU A 6 5.81 3.73 25.48
C LEU A 6 4.99 4.85 26.14
N ASN A 7 4.18 4.52 27.15
CA ASN A 7 3.45 5.52 27.93
C ASN A 7 4.39 6.42 28.73
N LEU A 8 5.41 5.84 29.39
CA LEU A 8 6.43 6.60 30.12
C LEU A 8 7.19 7.53 29.15
N SER A 9 7.63 7.04 28.00
CA SER A 9 8.28 7.85 26.98
C SER A 9 7.40 9.01 26.48
N ASN A 10 6.11 8.74 26.24
CA ASN A 10 5.17 9.77 25.81
C ASN A 10 4.88 10.80 26.93
N TYR A 11 4.95 10.40 28.20
CA TYR A 11 4.86 11.31 29.35
C TYR A 11 6.10 12.21 29.44
N LEU A 12 7.30 11.62 29.30
CA LEU A 12 8.58 12.35 29.42
C LEU A 12 8.82 13.27 28.20
N ASN A 13 8.41 12.87 27.01
CA ASN A 13 8.53 13.66 25.79
C ASN A 13 7.25 13.56 24.93
N PRO A 14 6.21 14.35 25.22
CA PRO A 14 4.94 14.30 24.51
C PRO A 14 5.00 14.67 23.03
N LYS A 15 6.09 15.33 22.58
CA LYS A 15 6.34 15.73 21.20
C LYS A 15 7.10 14.68 20.40
N PHE A 16 7.58 13.62 21.02
CA PHE A 16 8.23 12.52 20.31
C PHE A 16 7.20 11.57 19.71
N TYR A 17 6.60 12.01 18.62
CA TYR A 17 5.47 11.35 17.97
C TYR A 17 5.76 9.93 17.48
N PHE A 18 7.04 9.56 17.25
CA PHE A 18 7.41 8.20 16.86
C PHE A 18 6.94 7.15 17.89
N ASN A 19 7.20 7.36 19.17
CA ASN A 19 6.75 6.44 20.23
C ASN A 19 5.22 6.44 20.38
N LEU A 20 4.60 7.61 20.14
CA LEU A 20 3.15 7.73 20.15
C LEU A 20 2.52 6.89 19.03
N THR A 21 3.12 6.84 17.82
CA THR A 21 2.61 5.97 16.75
C THR A 21 2.68 4.49 17.12
N HIS A 22 3.77 4.02 17.73
CA HIS A 22 3.88 2.65 18.21
C HIS A 22 2.85 2.30 19.30
N LEU A 23 2.61 3.23 20.22
CA LEU A 23 1.59 3.05 21.25
C LEU A 23 0.18 2.93 20.64
N ILE A 24 -0.12 3.76 19.63
CA ILE A 24 -1.39 3.71 18.90
C ILE A 24 -1.53 2.36 18.16
N GLU A 25 -0.47 1.87 17.46
CA GLU A 25 -0.53 0.58 16.78
C GLU A 25 -0.84 -0.55 17.78
N ASN A 26 -0.17 -0.58 18.93
CA ASN A 26 -0.44 -1.59 19.95
C ASN A 26 -1.90 -1.55 20.45
N TYR A 27 -2.50 -0.37 20.61
CA TYR A 27 -3.91 -0.28 20.98
C TYR A 27 -4.85 -0.70 19.84
N LEU A 28 -4.50 -0.42 18.58
CA LEU A 28 -5.26 -0.87 17.42
C LEU A 28 -5.22 -2.39 17.25
N GLU A 29 -4.06 -3.02 17.43
CA GLU A 29 -3.89 -4.48 17.39
C GLU A 29 -4.69 -5.21 18.47
N ASN A 30 -4.86 -4.57 19.63
CA ASN A 30 -5.68 -5.08 20.74
C ASN A 30 -7.13 -4.57 20.70
N GLU A 31 -7.58 -3.99 19.60
CA GLU A 31 -8.95 -3.49 19.36
C GLU A 31 -9.42 -2.41 20.35
N ASN A 32 -8.49 -1.77 21.07
CA ASN A 32 -8.77 -0.69 22.01
C ASN A 32 -8.96 0.66 21.28
N TYR A 33 -9.99 0.74 20.44
CA TYR A 33 -10.21 1.87 19.52
C TYR A 33 -10.44 3.21 20.23
N ASN A 34 -11.09 3.21 21.40
CA ASN A 34 -11.33 4.44 22.16
C ASN A 34 -10.03 5.09 22.63
N ILE A 35 -9.09 4.30 23.15
CA ILE A 35 -7.78 4.80 23.59
C ILE A 35 -6.98 5.24 22.36
N ALA A 36 -6.98 4.44 21.28
CA ALA A 36 -6.31 4.80 20.05
C ALA A 36 -6.82 6.14 19.47
N LYS A 37 -8.14 6.37 19.45
CA LYS A 37 -8.75 7.65 19.02
C LYS A 37 -8.29 8.83 19.89
N SER A 38 -8.25 8.65 21.21
CA SER A 38 -7.78 9.67 22.13
C SER A 38 -6.32 10.06 21.87
N LEU A 39 -5.45 9.08 21.68
CA LEU A 39 -4.03 9.30 21.35
C LEU A 39 -3.86 9.94 19.95
N LEU A 40 -4.61 9.51 18.96
CA LEU A 40 -4.61 10.09 17.61
C LEU A 40 -4.97 11.58 17.62
N ASN A 41 -5.78 12.04 18.60
CA ASN A 41 -6.15 13.46 18.70
C ASN A 41 -5.00 14.37 19.09
N LYS A 42 -3.86 13.83 19.58
CA LYS A 42 -2.65 14.60 19.83
C LYS A 42 -1.94 15.09 18.55
N PHE A 43 -2.22 14.49 17.41
CA PHE A 43 -1.63 14.92 16.13
C PHE A 43 -2.37 16.13 15.55
N ASP A 44 -1.64 17.24 15.43
CA ASP A 44 -2.14 18.52 14.90
C ASP A 44 -2.06 18.55 13.36
N LYS A 45 -2.96 19.33 12.75
CA LYS A 45 -2.96 19.63 11.31
C LYS A 45 -1.69 20.32 10.81
N LYS A 46 -0.94 20.97 11.71
CA LYS A 46 0.32 21.65 11.36
C LYS A 46 1.41 20.66 10.96
N ASP A 47 1.41 19.45 11.49
CA ASP A 47 2.30 18.38 11.08
C ASP A 47 1.57 17.47 10.08
N LEU A 48 1.73 17.76 8.79
CA LEU A 48 1.02 17.06 7.73
C LEU A 48 1.31 15.55 7.69
N VAL A 49 2.50 15.11 8.10
CA VAL A 49 2.89 13.70 8.09
C VAL A 49 2.09 12.92 9.13
N TYR A 50 2.12 13.38 10.40
CA TYR A 50 1.38 12.72 11.48
C TYR A 50 -0.12 12.97 11.40
N TYR A 51 -0.54 14.10 10.86
CA TYR A 51 -1.96 14.32 10.61
C TYR A 51 -2.52 13.39 9.54
N TRP A 52 -1.77 13.12 8.45
CA TRP A 52 -2.16 12.12 7.46
C TRP A 52 -2.16 10.70 8.05
N TYR A 53 -1.18 10.36 8.89
CA TYR A 53 -1.17 9.12 9.67
C TYR A 53 -2.46 8.98 10.49
N LYS A 54 -2.82 10.02 11.28
CA LYS A 54 -4.08 10.07 12.05
C LYS A 54 -5.29 9.75 11.18
N LEU A 55 -5.45 10.43 10.05
CA LEU A 55 -6.60 10.24 9.17
C LEU A 55 -6.70 8.80 8.66
N LYS A 56 -5.59 8.18 8.28
CA LYS A 56 -5.56 6.76 7.87
C LYS A 56 -5.93 5.82 9.00
N LYS A 57 -5.47 6.08 10.23
CA LYS A 57 -5.79 5.24 11.39
C LYS A 57 -7.26 5.39 11.81
N ILE A 58 -7.82 6.58 11.74
CA ILE A 58 -9.26 6.79 11.94
C ILE A 58 -10.07 6.05 10.87
N ALA A 59 -9.68 6.11 9.59
CA ALA A 59 -10.31 5.34 8.53
C ALA A 59 -10.26 3.83 8.81
N HIS A 60 -9.11 3.32 9.29
CA HIS A 60 -8.98 1.93 9.71
C HIS A 60 -9.95 1.57 10.85
N ILE A 61 -10.06 2.40 11.88
CA ILE A 61 -11.02 2.19 12.97
C ILE A 61 -12.47 2.16 12.44
N ILE A 62 -12.84 3.10 11.57
CA ILE A 62 -14.17 3.12 10.93
C ILE A 62 -14.43 1.82 10.18
N SER A 63 -13.43 1.26 9.49
CA SER A 63 -13.59 -0.02 8.77
C SER A 63 -13.88 -1.21 9.71
N LYS A 64 -13.40 -1.14 10.96
CA LYS A 64 -13.63 -2.16 11.99
C LYS A 64 -14.92 -1.99 12.76
N GLU A 65 -15.25 -0.75 13.12
CA GLU A 65 -16.46 -0.45 13.91
C GLU A 65 -17.73 -0.37 13.05
N GLN A 66 -17.60 -0.09 11.76
CA GLN A 66 -18.73 0.11 10.84
C GLN A 66 -18.56 -0.78 9.60
N ASN A 67 -17.96 -0.25 8.52
CA ASN A 67 -17.69 -1.02 7.29
C ASN A 67 -16.64 -0.33 6.40
N LEU A 68 -16.19 -1.08 5.37
CA LEU A 68 -15.21 -0.60 4.41
C LEU A 68 -15.67 0.61 3.61
N GLN A 69 -16.97 0.69 3.25
CA GLN A 69 -17.49 1.80 2.44
C GLN A 69 -17.47 3.12 3.22
N GLN A 70 -17.84 3.11 4.48
CA GLN A 70 -17.79 4.30 5.32
C GLN A 70 -16.36 4.76 5.58
N SER A 71 -15.45 3.80 5.78
CA SER A 71 -14.00 4.07 5.87
C SER A 71 -13.48 4.76 4.62
N LEU A 72 -13.81 4.24 3.44
CA LEU A 72 -13.42 4.82 2.16
C LEU A 72 -13.98 6.24 1.98
N ASN A 73 -15.27 6.43 2.22
CA ASN A 73 -15.92 7.74 2.13
C ASN A 73 -15.26 8.78 3.06
N TYR A 74 -14.91 8.36 4.28
CA TYR A 74 -14.22 9.22 5.23
C TYR A 74 -12.85 9.68 4.70
N ILE A 75 -12.00 8.74 4.28
CA ILE A 75 -10.63 9.07 3.85
C ILE A 75 -10.63 9.84 2.51
N GLU A 76 -11.52 9.52 1.58
CA GLU A 76 -11.71 10.28 0.33
C GLU A 76 -12.07 11.73 0.61
N LYS A 77 -13.06 11.97 1.47
CA LYS A 77 -13.46 13.34 1.86
C LYS A 77 -12.29 14.12 2.46
N LYS A 78 -11.46 13.46 3.29
CA LYS A 78 -10.28 14.12 3.88
C LYS A 78 -9.17 14.36 2.86
N PHE A 79 -8.91 13.40 1.97
CA PHE A 79 -7.91 13.51 0.92
C PHE A 79 -8.26 14.62 -0.08
N ASN A 80 -9.52 14.75 -0.48
CA ASN A 80 -9.98 15.75 -1.45
C ASN A 80 -9.88 17.20 -0.93
N ASN A 81 -9.65 17.41 0.36
CA ASN A 81 -9.39 18.73 0.93
C ASN A 81 -7.94 19.22 0.67
N TYR A 82 -7.06 18.39 0.14
CA TYR A 82 -5.70 18.79 -0.21
C TYR A 82 -5.62 19.19 -1.68
N SER A 83 -5.28 20.45 -1.95
CA SER A 83 -5.09 20.96 -3.32
C SER A 83 -3.82 20.40 -3.98
N ASP A 84 -2.75 20.19 -3.20
CA ASP A 84 -1.50 19.55 -3.65
C ASP A 84 -1.07 18.46 -2.66
N PRO A 85 -1.63 17.25 -2.78
CA PRO A 85 -1.26 16.15 -1.92
C PRO A 85 0.18 15.70 -2.16
N SER A 86 0.91 15.39 -1.08
CA SER A 86 2.28 14.89 -1.16
C SER A 86 2.34 13.54 -1.90
N LEU A 87 3.55 13.18 -2.40
CA LEU A 87 3.76 11.86 -3.03
C LEU A 87 3.32 10.71 -2.14
N LYS A 88 3.61 10.81 -0.83
CA LYS A 88 3.20 9.81 0.15
C LYS A 88 1.68 9.69 0.26
N MET A 89 0.95 10.80 0.25
CA MET A 89 -0.51 10.81 0.30
C MET A 89 -1.12 10.21 -0.97
N LEU A 90 -0.59 10.58 -2.16
CA LEU A 90 -1.01 10.00 -3.43
C LEU A 90 -0.81 8.48 -3.46
N PHE A 91 0.37 8.02 -3.01
CA PHE A 91 0.70 6.60 -2.93
C PHE A 91 -0.21 5.85 -1.97
N ASP A 92 -0.37 6.36 -0.75
CA ASP A 92 -1.21 5.73 0.27
C ASP A 92 -2.67 5.63 -0.20
N MET A 93 -3.19 6.70 -0.80
CA MET A 93 -4.56 6.72 -1.31
C MET A 93 -4.73 5.78 -2.52
N GLY A 94 -3.72 5.68 -3.40
CA GLY A 94 -3.67 4.69 -4.47
C GLY A 94 -3.78 3.25 -3.94
N ASN A 95 -3.06 2.94 -2.85
CA ASN A 95 -3.14 1.65 -2.17
C ASN A 95 -4.51 1.42 -1.51
N ILE A 96 -5.11 2.45 -0.91
CA ILE A 96 -6.45 2.37 -0.32
C ILE A 96 -7.47 2.06 -1.40
N TYR A 97 -7.44 2.75 -2.54
CA TYR A 97 -8.32 2.47 -3.66
C TYR A 97 -8.14 1.04 -4.20
N LYS A 98 -6.88 0.59 -4.38
CA LYS A 98 -6.61 -0.78 -4.85
C LYS A 98 -7.21 -1.83 -3.91
N ARG A 99 -7.08 -1.67 -2.59
CA ARG A 99 -7.67 -2.59 -1.59
C ARG A 99 -9.19 -2.58 -1.56
N ASN A 100 -9.80 -1.49 -1.99
CA ASN A 100 -11.27 -1.35 -2.07
C ASN A 100 -11.81 -1.64 -3.49
N ASN A 101 -11.02 -2.27 -4.36
CA ASN A 101 -11.36 -2.62 -5.75
C ASN A 101 -11.67 -1.41 -6.66
N GLU A 102 -11.32 -0.20 -6.22
CA GLU A 102 -11.44 1.05 -7.00
C GLU A 102 -10.23 1.22 -7.94
N PHE A 103 -10.00 0.21 -8.79
CA PHE A 103 -8.77 0.09 -9.58
C PHE A 103 -8.54 1.27 -10.53
N LYS A 104 -9.59 1.83 -11.16
CA LYS A 104 -9.46 3.00 -12.03
C LYS A 104 -8.94 4.24 -11.27
N LYS A 105 -9.42 4.45 -10.04
CA LYS A 105 -8.92 5.53 -9.17
C LYS A 105 -7.48 5.27 -8.74
N SER A 106 -7.16 4.03 -8.40
CA SER A 106 -5.80 3.59 -8.05
C SER A 106 -4.81 3.86 -9.19
N ILE A 107 -5.12 3.46 -10.44
CA ILE A 107 -4.31 3.72 -11.65
C ILE A 107 -4.03 5.21 -11.81
N LYS A 108 -5.07 6.06 -11.66
CA LYS A 108 -4.92 7.52 -11.75
C LYS A 108 -3.90 8.05 -10.75
N LEU A 109 -3.98 7.64 -9.48
CA LEU A 109 -3.07 8.12 -8.45
C LEU A 109 -1.64 7.60 -8.62
N TYR A 110 -1.45 6.32 -8.93
CA TYR A 110 -0.12 5.78 -9.24
C TYR A 110 0.50 6.47 -10.45
N SER A 111 -0.30 6.83 -11.45
CA SER A 111 0.19 7.59 -12.61
C SER A 111 0.68 8.99 -12.23
N LEU A 112 0.01 9.66 -11.26
CA LEU A 112 0.48 10.93 -10.72
C LEU A 112 1.78 10.77 -9.93
N VAL A 113 1.92 9.71 -9.14
CA VAL A 113 3.15 9.39 -8.41
C VAL A 113 4.31 9.16 -9.39
N LEU A 114 4.11 8.34 -10.43
CA LEU A 114 5.14 8.03 -11.44
C LEU A 114 5.62 9.27 -12.22
N LYS A 115 4.75 10.28 -12.41
CA LYS A 115 5.15 11.54 -13.04
C LYS A 115 6.13 12.36 -12.20
N LYS A 116 6.09 12.19 -10.88
CA LYS A 116 6.90 12.96 -9.91
C LYS A 116 8.13 12.19 -9.41
N LEU A 117 8.23 10.89 -9.67
CA LEU A 117 9.36 10.05 -9.23
C LEU A 117 10.51 10.06 -10.25
N ASP A 118 11.72 9.89 -9.74
CA ASP A 118 12.87 9.54 -10.56
C ASP A 118 12.66 8.16 -11.19
N LYS A 119 12.77 8.10 -12.52
CA LYS A 119 12.53 6.90 -13.32
C LYS A 119 13.56 5.79 -13.10
N SER A 120 14.67 6.07 -12.46
CA SER A 120 15.72 5.10 -12.10
C SER A 120 15.56 4.54 -10.68
N SER A 121 14.66 5.12 -9.88
CA SER A 121 14.51 4.75 -8.47
C SER A 121 13.80 3.41 -8.28
N ASP A 122 14.14 2.72 -7.21
CA ASP A 122 13.45 1.52 -6.74
C ASP A 122 11.96 1.75 -6.48
N SER A 123 11.63 2.96 -6.01
CA SER A 123 10.25 3.36 -5.80
C SER A 123 9.46 3.43 -7.11
N TYR A 124 10.11 3.84 -8.22
CA TYR A 124 9.47 3.87 -9.52
C TYR A 124 9.08 2.46 -9.99
N ALA A 125 9.99 1.48 -9.84
CA ALA A 125 9.71 0.07 -10.16
C ALA A 125 8.55 -0.48 -9.31
N GLU A 126 8.53 -0.19 -8.02
CA GLU A 126 7.46 -0.60 -7.11
C GLU A 126 6.09 -0.03 -7.53
N ILE A 127 6.02 1.26 -7.92
CA ILE A 127 4.76 1.86 -8.36
C ILE A 127 4.29 1.28 -9.70
N LEU A 128 5.22 0.98 -10.62
CA LEU A 128 4.89 0.27 -11.86
C LEU A 128 4.25 -1.09 -11.56
N TYR A 129 4.83 -1.89 -10.67
CA TYR A 129 4.26 -3.17 -10.24
C TYR A 129 2.83 -3.00 -9.70
N ARG A 130 2.60 -2.02 -8.82
CA ARG A 130 1.28 -1.76 -8.24
C ARG A 130 0.27 -1.29 -9.27
N ARG A 131 0.68 -0.42 -10.20
CA ARG A 131 -0.19 0.08 -11.28
C ARG A 131 -0.48 -1.00 -12.30
N GLY A 132 0.52 -1.80 -12.67
CA GLY A 132 0.36 -2.97 -13.54
C GLY A 132 -0.69 -3.93 -13.00
N GLY A 133 -0.62 -4.27 -11.71
CA GLY A 133 -1.65 -5.08 -11.08
C GLY A 133 -3.05 -4.44 -11.04
N SER A 134 -3.13 -3.10 -11.01
CA SER A 134 -4.43 -2.43 -11.12
C SER A 134 -4.98 -2.41 -12.54
N TYR A 135 -4.10 -2.32 -13.56
CA TYR A 135 -4.48 -2.45 -14.97
C TYR A 135 -5.02 -3.85 -15.27
N GLU A 136 -4.35 -4.89 -14.77
CA GLU A 136 -4.81 -6.28 -14.93
C GLU A 136 -6.25 -6.44 -14.40
N ARG A 137 -6.53 -5.94 -13.19
CA ARG A 137 -7.85 -6.02 -12.55
C ARG A 137 -8.97 -5.30 -13.31
N VAL A 138 -8.66 -4.37 -14.19
CA VAL A 138 -9.64 -3.72 -15.09
C VAL A 138 -9.63 -4.28 -16.50
N GLY A 139 -8.87 -5.35 -16.77
CA GLY A 139 -8.76 -6.01 -18.08
C GLY A 139 -7.86 -5.28 -19.08
N ASP A 140 -7.12 -4.25 -18.66
CA ASP A 140 -6.17 -3.54 -19.52
C ASP A 140 -4.82 -4.26 -19.51
N TYR A 141 -4.80 -5.44 -20.11
CA TYR A 141 -3.63 -6.32 -20.12
C TYR A 141 -2.42 -5.73 -20.83
N LEU A 142 -2.64 -4.89 -21.85
CA LEU A 142 -1.55 -4.24 -22.58
C LEU A 142 -0.74 -3.31 -21.66
N ASN A 143 -1.43 -2.45 -20.92
CA ASN A 143 -0.77 -1.54 -19.97
C ASN A 143 -0.26 -2.28 -18.73
N SER A 144 -0.94 -3.35 -18.31
CA SER A 144 -0.46 -4.24 -17.25
C SER A 144 0.90 -4.84 -17.60
N ASP A 145 1.00 -5.54 -18.71
CA ASP A 145 2.23 -6.20 -19.17
C ASP A 145 3.37 -5.17 -19.35
N LYS A 146 3.07 -4.00 -19.93
CA LYS A 146 4.03 -2.91 -20.10
C LYS A 146 4.63 -2.46 -18.77
N ASP A 147 3.80 -2.23 -17.77
CA ASP A 147 4.24 -1.77 -16.44
C ASP A 147 5.01 -2.87 -15.70
N LEU A 148 4.52 -4.11 -15.72
CA LEU A 148 5.14 -5.25 -15.04
C LEU A 148 6.49 -5.62 -15.67
N ILE A 149 6.58 -5.67 -17.01
CA ILE A 149 7.84 -5.90 -17.72
C ILE A 149 8.84 -4.78 -17.41
N LYS A 150 8.41 -3.52 -17.41
CA LYS A 150 9.28 -2.40 -17.05
C LYS A 150 9.75 -2.49 -15.60
N SER A 151 8.86 -2.81 -14.66
CA SER A 151 9.23 -3.05 -13.25
C SER A 151 10.27 -4.16 -13.15
N LEU A 152 10.06 -5.29 -13.83
CA LEU A 152 10.99 -6.43 -13.84
C LEU A 152 12.32 -6.07 -14.51
N SER A 153 12.33 -5.24 -15.55
CA SER A 153 13.59 -4.78 -16.18
C SER A 153 14.45 -3.93 -15.24
N MET A 154 13.83 -3.25 -14.27
CA MET A 154 14.52 -2.45 -13.24
C MET A 154 14.92 -3.30 -12.03
N LYS A 155 14.15 -4.34 -11.72
CA LYS A 155 14.40 -5.32 -10.65
C LYS A 155 14.27 -6.75 -11.21
N PRO A 156 15.29 -7.25 -11.96
CA PRO A 156 15.19 -8.50 -12.71
C PRO A 156 14.98 -9.75 -11.85
N ASP A 157 15.22 -9.62 -10.57
CA ASP A 157 15.18 -10.73 -9.60
C ASP A 157 14.01 -10.64 -8.60
N ASP A 158 13.05 -9.73 -8.83
CA ASP A 158 11.89 -9.60 -7.96
C ASP A 158 10.93 -10.78 -8.16
N PRO A 159 10.83 -11.70 -7.18
CA PRO A 159 10.02 -12.90 -7.33
C PRO A 159 8.52 -12.61 -7.36
N TYR A 160 8.09 -11.52 -6.74
CA TYR A 160 6.66 -11.16 -6.74
C TYR A 160 6.21 -10.59 -8.09
N VAL A 161 7.07 -9.78 -8.74
CA VAL A 161 6.78 -9.26 -10.08
C VAL A 161 6.78 -10.40 -11.11
N MET A 162 7.78 -11.32 -11.02
CA MET A 162 7.82 -12.50 -11.89
C MET A 162 6.57 -13.36 -11.73
N ASN A 163 6.20 -13.67 -10.48
CA ASN A 163 5.04 -14.48 -10.18
C ASN A 163 3.75 -13.85 -10.72
N TYR A 164 3.57 -12.57 -10.48
CA TYR A 164 2.36 -11.86 -10.89
C TYR A 164 2.20 -11.78 -12.42
N LEU A 165 3.29 -11.44 -13.13
CA LEU A 165 3.31 -11.35 -14.60
C LEU A 165 3.07 -12.73 -15.24
N ALA A 166 3.78 -13.74 -14.74
CA ALA A 166 3.69 -15.10 -15.27
C ALA A 166 2.30 -15.71 -15.05
N TYR A 167 1.74 -15.58 -13.84
CA TYR A 167 0.40 -16.04 -13.54
C TYR A 167 -0.65 -15.39 -14.48
N GLY A 168 -0.60 -14.07 -14.65
CA GLY A 168 -1.50 -13.36 -15.57
C GLY A 168 -1.33 -13.77 -17.05
N TRP A 169 -0.12 -14.18 -17.47
CA TRP A 169 0.10 -14.72 -18.81
C TRP A 169 -0.50 -16.12 -18.95
N LEU A 170 -0.34 -17.00 -17.95
CA LEU A 170 -0.93 -18.35 -17.98
C LEU A 170 -2.47 -18.30 -18.02
N GLU A 171 -3.10 -17.46 -17.23
CA GLU A 171 -4.57 -17.29 -17.23
C GLU A 171 -5.10 -16.88 -18.60
N ARG A 172 -4.29 -16.18 -19.41
CA ARG A 172 -4.64 -15.73 -20.76
C ARG A 172 -4.16 -16.67 -21.87
N ASN A 173 -3.54 -17.80 -21.54
CA ASN A 173 -2.87 -18.68 -22.51
C ASN A 173 -1.85 -17.94 -23.40
N TYR A 174 -1.09 -17.01 -22.79
CA TYR A 174 -0.11 -16.17 -23.46
C TYR A 174 1.29 -16.47 -22.94
N LYS A 175 2.28 -16.62 -23.84
CA LYS A 175 3.69 -16.85 -23.52
C LYS A 175 3.91 -17.93 -22.44
N ILE A 176 3.27 -19.08 -22.61
CA ILE A 176 3.19 -20.15 -21.61
C ILE A 176 4.59 -20.59 -21.15
N ASP A 177 5.50 -20.87 -22.08
CA ASP A 177 6.85 -21.36 -21.74
C ASP A 177 7.66 -20.32 -20.95
N GLU A 178 7.58 -19.04 -21.34
CA GLU A 178 8.22 -17.93 -20.61
C GLU A 178 7.61 -17.78 -19.21
N ALA A 179 6.30 -17.90 -19.10
CA ALA A 179 5.57 -17.80 -17.84
C ALA A 179 5.98 -18.91 -16.88
N VAL A 180 6.00 -20.16 -17.33
CA VAL A 180 6.45 -21.32 -16.54
C VAL A 180 7.89 -21.14 -16.05
N ALA A 181 8.78 -20.68 -16.94
CA ALA A 181 10.17 -20.39 -16.56
C ALA A 181 10.27 -19.30 -15.47
N MET A 182 9.46 -18.24 -15.57
CA MET A 182 9.40 -17.18 -14.54
C MET A 182 8.85 -17.68 -13.21
N LEU A 183 7.78 -18.48 -13.21
CA LEU A 183 7.21 -19.07 -11.98
C LEU A 183 8.24 -19.96 -11.28
N ASN A 184 8.91 -20.84 -12.02
CA ASN A 184 9.97 -21.68 -11.48
C ASN A 184 11.09 -20.85 -10.85
N LYS A 185 11.52 -19.77 -11.51
CA LYS A 185 12.54 -18.85 -10.98
C LYS A 185 12.05 -18.14 -9.72
N ALA A 186 10.82 -17.67 -9.68
CA ALA A 186 10.22 -17.05 -8.50
C ALA A 186 10.16 -18.03 -7.32
N TYR A 187 9.71 -19.25 -7.57
CA TYR A 187 9.66 -20.33 -6.56
C TYR A 187 11.04 -20.66 -5.99
N GLN A 188 12.07 -20.80 -6.83
CA GLN A 188 13.43 -21.04 -6.33
C GLN A 188 13.94 -19.94 -5.39
N LYS A 189 13.50 -18.69 -5.59
CA LYS A 189 13.87 -17.56 -4.73
C LYS A 189 13.08 -17.49 -3.42
N LYS A 190 11.84 -17.98 -3.40
CA LYS A 190 10.89 -17.86 -2.29
C LYS A 190 10.09 -19.14 -2.07
N LYS A 191 10.77 -20.26 -1.82
CA LYS A 191 10.19 -21.62 -1.70
C LYS A 191 9.13 -21.77 -0.62
N ASN A 192 9.14 -20.93 0.41
CA ASN A 192 8.24 -21.00 1.55
C ASN A 192 7.21 -19.86 1.56
N ASP A 193 7.10 -19.09 0.47
CA ASP A 193 6.12 -18.00 0.38
C ASP A 193 4.79 -18.54 -0.16
N PRO A 194 3.70 -18.53 0.64
CA PRO A 194 2.41 -19.10 0.22
C PRO A 194 1.89 -18.48 -1.08
N TYR A 195 2.08 -17.18 -1.26
CA TYR A 195 1.62 -16.44 -2.46
C TYR A 195 2.29 -16.94 -3.75
N ILE A 196 3.54 -17.40 -3.66
CA ILE A 196 4.28 -17.95 -4.82
C ILE A 196 3.96 -19.44 -4.99
N ILE A 197 3.81 -20.19 -3.89
CA ILE A 197 3.45 -21.61 -3.94
C ILE A 197 2.10 -21.82 -4.64
N ASP A 198 1.12 -20.99 -4.35
CA ASP A 198 -0.23 -21.08 -4.93
C ASP A 198 -0.24 -20.86 -6.46
N SER A 199 0.84 -20.32 -7.02
CA SER A 199 0.93 -20.01 -8.47
C SER A 199 1.71 -21.04 -9.26
N VAL A 200 2.36 -22.03 -8.61
CA VAL A 200 3.19 -23.06 -9.22
C VAL A 200 2.43 -24.39 -9.27
#